data_8be51493d325bee4db31fe20de87f4d0
#
_entry.id   8be51493d325bee4db31fe20de87f4d0
#
_cell.length_a   1.000
_cell.length_b   1.000
_cell.length_c   1.000
_cell.angle_alpha   90.00
_cell.angle_beta   90.00
_cell.angle_gamma   90.00
#
_symmetry.space_group_name_H-M   'P 1'
#
loop_
_entity.id
_entity.type
_entity.pdbx_description
1 polymer ?
#
loop_
_entity_poly.entity_id
_entity_poly.type
_entity_poly.pdbx_seq_one_letter_code
_entity_poly.pdbx_strand_id
1 'polypeptide(L)'
;MPLQFAFTESNGSVSEHLLFEGREYQVGRADSADIIIPHPQVSRSHIVLRAAKHADNDHIWQLDDTSSTGCFSNAGIPVKHLTLDKPHVLQLGPIPCEFTPVAFNNVVKLDSQREWRKQQLKRYQNQLQHCNNSTALINLARECLTQSLGCERASLILFDKINNYQLGVGYEDWMQGDDFTGSRTIIKQCMQTNAVRAIGNIVCDNTLNKQHSIINHGIQAAVCVPVCLDEKPIGVLYADSVLGRRYFTQTDIEFATSLANMISMRLLFHTIEHKLSLIS
;
A
#
# COMPACT_ATOMS: atom_id res chain seq x y z
N MET A 1 10.69 -14.92 -19.26
CA MET A 1 10.40 -13.53 -18.81
C MET A 1 9.50 -13.61 -17.59
N PRO A 2 9.89 -13.03 -16.42
CA PRO A 2 9.06 -13.05 -15.21
C PRO A 2 7.68 -12.43 -15.42
N LEU A 3 6.71 -12.82 -14.61
CA LEU A 3 5.35 -12.26 -14.59
C LEU A 3 5.10 -11.54 -13.27
N GLN A 4 4.75 -10.28 -13.33
CA GLN A 4 4.22 -9.55 -12.19
C GLN A 4 2.72 -9.81 -12.10
N PHE A 5 2.27 -10.29 -10.96
CA PHE A 5 0.88 -10.48 -10.61
C PHE A 5 0.53 -9.53 -9.46
N ALA A 6 -0.53 -8.76 -9.61
CA ALA A 6 -0.96 -7.79 -8.61
C ALA A 6 -2.47 -7.83 -8.41
N PHE A 7 -2.93 -7.63 -7.17
CA PHE A 7 -4.35 -7.50 -6.83
C PHE A 7 -4.56 -6.55 -5.66
N THR A 8 -5.77 -6.00 -5.53
CA THR A 8 -6.10 -5.08 -4.44
C THR A 8 -6.59 -5.84 -3.21
N GLU A 9 -5.94 -5.59 -2.09
CA GLU A 9 -6.30 -6.11 -0.76
C GLU A 9 -7.54 -5.41 -0.19
N SER A 10 -8.14 -6.00 0.84
CA SER A 10 -9.31 -5.44 1.53
C SER A 10 -9.04 -4.09 2.22
N ASN A 11 -7.80 -3.78 2.55
CA ASN A 11 -7.36 -2.51 3.12
C ASN A 11 -7.09 -1.43 2.07
N GLY A 12 -7.26 -1.75 0.76
CA GLY A 12 -7.01 -0.87 -0.37
C GLY A 12 -5.57 -0.87 -0.88
N SER A 13 -4.64 -1.62 -0.25
CA SER A 13 -3.29 -1.79 -0.77
C SER A 13 -3.26 -2.71 -1.98
N VAL A 14 -2.19 -2.63 -2.75
CA VAL A 14 -1.93 -3.57 -3.84
C VAL A 14 -0.85 -4.57 -3.40
N SER A 15 -1.24 -5.86 -3.40
CA SER A 15 -0.32 -6.97 -3.21
C SER A 15 0.34 -7.30 -4.54
N GLU A 16 1.67 -7.30 -4.60
CA GLU A 16 2.45 -7.56 -5.81
C GLU A 16 3.32 -8.79 -5.62
N HIS A 17 3.26 -9.70 -6.57
CA HIS A 17 4.03 -10.93 -6.61
C HIS A 17 4.81 -11.02 -7.92
N LEU A 18 6.09 -11.35 -7.84
CA LEU A 18 6.92 -11.61 -9.00
C LEU A 18 7.09 -13.12 -9.16
N LEU A 19 6.60 -13.65 -10.28
CA LEU A 19 6.60 -15.07 -10.59
C LEU A 19 7.72 -15.37 -11.60
N PHE A 20 8.46 -16.45 -11.34
CA PHE A 20 9.54 -16.89 -12.20
C PHE A 20 9.16 -18.19 -12.91
N GLU A 21 9.73 -18.40 -14.07
CA GLU A 21 9.60 -19.63 -14.85
C GLU A 21 10.14 -20.84 -14.07
N GLY A 22 9.69 -22.04 -14.42
CA GLY A 22 10.22 -23.29 -13.88
C GLY A 22 9.29 -24.02 -12.94
N ARG A 23 8.18 -23.42 -12.52
CA ARG A 23 7.10 -24.06 -11.76
C ARG A 23 5.72 -23.52 -12.12
N GLU A 24 4.70 -24.22 -11.73
CA GLU A 24 3.32 -23.74 -11.74
C GLU A 24 3.03 -22.97 -10.45
N TYR A 25 2.13 -22.00 -10.54
CA TYR A 25 1.64 -21.19 -9.40
C TYR A 25 0.13 -21.30 -9.34
N GLN A 26 -0.36 -21.73 -8.19
CA GLN A 26 -1.79 -21.77 -7.90
C GLN A 26 -2.21 -20.48 -7.19
N VAL A 27 -3.23 -19.82 -7.72
CA VAL A 27 -3.84 -18.61 -7.11
C VAL A 27 -5.24 -18.94 -6.65
N GLY A 28 -5.60 -18.58 -5.43
CA GLY A 28 -6.93 -18.84 -4.89
C GLY A 28 -7.06 -18.42 -3.43
N ARG A 29 -8.20 -18.73 -2.80
CA ARG A 29 -8.43 -18.38 -1.39
C ARG A 29 -7.96 -19.43 -0.38
N ALA A 30 -7.52 -20.62 -0.84
CA ALA A 30 -7.03 -21.64 0.07
C ALA A 30 -5.66 -21.30 0.64
N ASP A 31 -5.41 -21.64 1.91
CA ASP A 31 -4.11 -21.45 2.56
C ASP A 31 -2.99 -22.25 1.89
N SER A 32 -3.34 -23.28 1.11
CA SER A 32 -2.40 -24.07 0.31
C SER A 32 -2.06 -23.48 -1.05
N ALA A 33 -2.69 -22.37 -1.46
CA ALA A 33 -2.35 -21.69 -2.71
C ALA A 33 -1.01 -20.97 -2.59
N ASP A 34 -0.24 -20.90 -3.69
CA ASP A 34 1.01 -20.14 -3.73
C ASP A 34 0.77 -18.63 -3.54
N ILE A 35 -0.38 -18.14 -4.04
CA ILE A 35 -0.83 -16.77 -3.83
C ILE A 35 -2.25 -16.81 -3.32
N ILE A 36 -2.43 -16.28 -2.11
CA ILE A 36 -3.71 -16.30 -1.41
C ILE A 36 -4.45 -15.00 -1.65
N ILE A 37 -5.67 -15.10 -2.22
CA ILE A 37 -6.62 -13.97 -2.30
C ILE A 37 -7.74 -14.25 -1.31
N PRO A 38 -7.75 -13.62 -0.11
CA PRO A 38 -8.64 -13.97 0.99
C PRO A 38 -10.06 -13.38 0.80
N HIS A 39 -10.74 -13.80 -0.27
CA HIS A 39 -12.10 -13.32 -0.57
C HIS A 39 -13.06 -14.51 -0.76
N PRO A 40 -14.27 -14.51 -0.16
CA PRO A 40 -15.18 -15.66 -0.18
C PRO A 40 -15.68 -16.03 -1.59
N GLN A 41 -15.76 -15.11 -2.52
CA GLN A 41 -16.14 -15.34 -3.91
C GLN A 41 -14.98 -15.77 -4.81
N VAL A 42 -13.75 -15.83 -4.30
CA VAL A 42 -12.62 -16.47 -4.98
C VAL A 42 -12.61 -17.95 -4.65
N SER A 43 -12.47 -18.82 -5.64
CA SER A 43 -12.41 -20.27 -5.46
C SER A 43 -11.15 -20.69 -4.67
N ARG A 44 -11.18 -21.82 -3.97
CA ARG A 44 -10.01 -22.35 -3.24
C ARG A 44 -8.77 -22.48 -4.14
N SER A 45 -8.96 -23.04 -5.34
CA SER A 45 -8.03 -22.95 -6.47
C SER A 45 -8.80 -22.22 -7.58
N HIS A 46 -8.38 -21.01 -7.94
CA HIS A 46 -9.13 -20.20 -8.89
C HIS A 46 -8.48 -20.21 -10.26
N ILE A 47 -7.20 -19.96 -10.33
CA ILE A 47 -6.42 -20.03 -11.56
C ILE A 47 -5.08 -20.73 -11.32
N VAL A 48 -4.54 -21.29 -12.38
CA VAL A 48 -3.16 -21.80 -12.44
C VAL A 48 -2.38 -21.00 -13.47
N LEU A 49 -1.19 -20.56 -13.08
CA LEU A 49 -0.25 -19.83 -13.92
C LEU A 49 0.97 -20.71 -14.20
N ARG A 50 1.34 -20.86 -15.46
CA ARG A 50 2.53 -21.61 -15.86
C ARG A 50 3.26 -20.94 -17.03
N ALA A 51 4.58 -21.03 -17.03
CA ALA A 51 5.39 -20.58 -18.15
C ALA A 51 5.59 -21.74 -19.16
N ALA A 52 5.13 -21.55 -20.38
CA ALA A 52 5.32 -22.48 -21.47
C ALA A 52 6.49 -22.02 -22.36
N LYS A 53 7.31 -22.97 -22.87
CA LYS A 53 8.37 -22.66 -23.82
C LYS A 53 7.74 -22.27 -25.16
N HIS A 54 8.18 -21.13 -25.71
CA HIS A 54 7.83 -20.68 -27.06
C HIS A 54 8.99 -20.93 -28.03
N ALA A 55 8.71 -20.84 -29.35
CA ALA A 55 9.62 -21.29 -30.41
C ALA A 55 11.04 -20.70 -30.42
N ASP A 56 11.26 -19.53 -29.80
CA ASP A 56 12.54 -18.80 -29.77
C ASP A 56 13.28 -18.86 -28.41
N ASN A 57 13.12 -19.95 -27.65
CA ASN A 57 13.66 -20.07 -26.29
C ASN A 57 13.10 -19.05 -25.27
N ASP A 58 12.12 -18.27 -25.66
CA ASP A 58 11.39 -17.37 -24.77
C ASP A 58 10.24 -18.11 -24.08
N HIS A 59 9.88 -17.67 -22.88
CA HIS A 59 8.79 -18.25 -22.12
C HIS A 59 7.58 -17.32 -22.18
N ILE A 60 6.42 -17.88 -22.53
CA ILE A 60 5.14 -17.18 -22.49
C ILE A 60 4.33 -17.75 -21.34
N TRP A 61 3.73 -16.89 -20.53
CA TRP A 61 2.87 -17.29 -19.45
C TRP A 61 1.48 -17.68 -19.97
N GLN A 62 0.96 -18.76 -19.40
CA GLN A 62 -0.40 -19.25 -19.66
C GLN A 62 -1.17 -19.23 -18.35
N LEU A 63 -2.41 -18.77 -18.42
CA LEU A 63 -3.38 -18.78 -17.35
C LEU A 63 -4.49 -19.76 -17.69
N ASP A 64 -4.77 -20.67 -16.77
CA ASP A 64 -5.89 -21.62 -16.83
C ASP A 64 -6.85 -21.35 -15.68
N ASP A 65 -8.14 -21.12 -16.00
CA ASP A 65 -9.19 -21.00 -15.00
C ASP A 65 -9.62 -22.39 -14.50
N THR A 66 -9.37 -22.66 -13.24
CA THR A 66 -9.76 -23.90 -12.54
C THR A 66 -10.91 -23.68 -11.55
N SER A 67 -11.50 -22.48 -11.58
CA SER A 67 -12.51 -22.06 -10.61
C SER A 67 -13.90 -22.64 -10.91
N SER A 68 -14.74 -22.65 -9.88
CA SER A 68 -16.17 -22.89 -9.99
C SER A 68 -16.98 -21.61 -10.29
N THR A 69 -16.40 -20.45 -10.02
CA THR A 69 -17.05 -19.14 -10.15
C THR A 69 -16.71 -18.41 -11.46
N GLY A 70 -15.66 -18.84 -12.16
CA GLY A 70 -15.20 -18.26 -13.40
C GLY A 70 -14.21 -17.11 -13.22
N CYS A 71 -13.35 -16.96 -14.22
CA CYS A 71 -12.47 -15.84 -14.42
C CYS A 71 -13.02 -14.98 -15.56
N PHE A 72 -13.03 -13.66 -15.43
CA PHE A 72 -13.65 -12.76 -16.40
C PHE A 72 -12.70 -11.63 -16.81
N SER A 73 -12.77 -11.21 -18.07
CA SER A 73 -12.13 -9.98 -18.51
C SER A 73 -12.87 -8.75 -17.95
N ASN A 74 -12.25 -7.56 -18.03
CA ASN A 74 -12.91 -6.29 -17.64
C ASN A 74 -14.22 -6.01 -18.39
N ALA A 75 -14.39 -6.61 -19.58
CA ALA A 75 -15.64 -6.53 -20.36
C ALA A 75 -16.69 -7.58 -19.92
N GLY A 76 -16.44 -8.34 -18.85
CA GLY A 76 -17.34 -9.39 -18.39
C GLY A 76 -17.33 -10.68 -19.23
N ILE A 77 -16.37 -10.83 -20.13
CA ILE A 77 -16.26 -12.02 -21.00
C ILE A 77 -15.54 -13.12 -20.21
N PRO A 78 -16.09 -14.35 -20.11
CA PRO A 78 -15.45 -15.44 -19.41
C PRO A 78 -14.15 -15.87 -20.11
N VAL A 79 -13.12 -16.11 -19.31
CA VAL A 79 -11.79 -16.52 -19.74
C VAL A 79 -11.46 -17.87 -19.14
N LYS A 80 -11.30 -18.90 -19.98
CA LYS A 80 -10.91 -20.27 -19.53
C LYS A 80 -9.42 -20.50 -19.70
N HIS A 81 -8.84 -20.00 -20.78
CA HIS A 81 -7.42 -20.09 -21.08
C HIS A 81 -6.97 -18.77 -21.65
N LEU A 82 -5.84 -18.25 -21.22
CA LEU A 82 -5.29 -16.99 -21.72
C LEU A 82 -3.76 -17.06 -21.79
N THR A 83 -3.24 -16.61 -22.91
CA THR A 83 -1.80 -16.34 -23.05
C THR A 83 -1.49 -14.92 -22.60
N LEU A 84 -0.57 -14.78 -21.66
CA LEU A 84 -0.19 -13.50 -21.07
C LEU A 84 1.08 -12.97 -21.76
N ASP A 85 0.92 -12.48 -22.98
CA ASP A 85 1.97 -11.88 -23.84
C ASP A 85 2.15 -10.37 -23.60
N LYS A 86 1.15 -9.75 -23.01
CA LYS A 86 1.06 -8.31 -22.70
C LYS A 86 0.32 -8.12 -21.37
N PRO A 87 0.24 -6.89 -20.83
CA PRO A 87 -0.56 -6.62 -19.63
C PRO A 87 -2.03 -6.98 -19.81
N HIS A 88 -2.57 -7.75 -18.88
CA HIS A 88 -3.98 -8.14 -18.81
C HIS A 88 -4.55 -7.83 -17.42
N VAL A 89 -5.82 -7.45 -17.39
CA VAL A 89 -6.60 -7.31 -16.14
C VAL A 89 -7.78 -8.26 -16.20
N LEU A 90 -7.88 -9.13 -15.21
CA LEU A 90 -8.96 -10.12 -15.09
C LEU A 90 -9.63 -9.98 -13.73
N GLN A 91 -10.91 -10.35 -13.68
CA GLN A 91 -11.68 -10.42 -12.44
C GLN A 91 -11.69 -11.86 -11.91
N LEU A 92 -11.16 -12.07 -10.71
CA LEU A 92 -11.24 -13.30 -9.97
C LEU A 92 -12.28 -13.13 -8.85
N GLY A 93 -13.53 -13.51 -9.10
CA GLY A 93 -14.65 -13.04 -8.33
C GLY A 93 -14.80 -11.52 -8.47
N PRO A 94 -14.89 -10.74 -7.38
CA PRO A 94 -14.94 -9.27 -7.46
C PRO A 94 -13.56 -8.61 -7.44
N ILE A 95 -12.47 -9.37 -7.36
CA ILE A 95 -11.12 -8.85 -7.20
C ILE A 95 -10.47 -8.65 -8.56
N PRO A 96 -10.14 -7.40 -8.93
CA PRO A 96 -9.36 -7.13 -10.12
C PRO A 96 -7.91 -7.58 -9.91
N CYS A 97 -7.41 -8.38 -10.85
CA CYS A 97 -6.08 -8.94 -10.84
C CYS A 97 -5.34 -8.53 -12.11
N GLU A 98 -4.16 -7.97 -11.95
CA GLU A 98 -3.30 -7.50 -13.04
C GLU A 98 -2.17 -8.50 -13.28
N PHE A 99 -1.93 -8.82 -14.54
CA PHE A 99 -0.89 -9.71 -15.01
C PHE A 99 -0.01 -8.97 -16.01
N THR A 100 1.25 -8.71 -15.67
CA THR A 100 2.15 -7.92 -16.50
C THR A 100 3.48 -8.68 -16.72
N PRO A 101 3.80 -9.10 -17.95
CA PRO A 101 5.12 -9.62 -18.28
C PRO A 101 6.20 -8.56 -17.99
N VAL A 102 7.28 -8.93 -17.27
CA VAL A 102 8.30 -7.99 -16.78
C VAL A 102 9.65 -8.35 -17.37
N ALA A 103 10.33 -7.36 -17.99
CA ALA A 103 11.69 -7.55 -18.44
C ALA A 103 12.67 -7.76 -17.25
N PHE A 104 13.66 -8.62 -17.41
CA PHE A 104 14.61 -8.97 -16.35
C PHE A 104 15.30 -7.75 -15.72
N ASN A 105 15.63 -6.74 -16.53
CA ASN A 105 16.22 -5.50 -16.04
C ASN A 105 15.31 -4.74 -15.04
N ASN A 106 14.00 -4.88 -15.15
CA ASN A 106 13.07 -4.28 -14.20
C ASN A 106 13.02 -5.05 -12.88
N VAL A 107 13.26 -6.37 -12.90
CA VAL A 107 13.39 -7.18 -11.68
C VAL A 107 14.55 -6.70 -10.83
N VAL A 108 15.71 -6.48 -11.46
CA VAL A 108 16.91 -5.96 -10.77
C VAL A 108 16.65 -4.59 -10.14
N LYS A 109 15.87 -3.73 -10.81
CA LYS A 109 15.48 -2.44 -10.24
C LYS A 109 14.58 -2.59 -9.02
N LEU A 110 13.61 -3.51 -9.03
CA LEU A 110 12.72 -3.76 -7.90
C LEU A 110 13.49 -4.24 -6.66
N ASP A 111 14.43 -5.16 -6.83
CA ASP A 111 15.27 -5.63 -5.74
C ASP A 111 16.18 -4.52 -5.18
N SER A 112 16.76 -3.70 -6.05
CA SER A 112 17.54 -2.54 -5.63
C SER A 112 16.72 -1.53 -4.84
N GLN A 113 15.45 -1.32 -5.21
CA GLN A 113 14.54 -0.43 -4.48
C GLN A 113 14.19 -0.98 -3.09
N ARG A 114 13.98 -2.30 -2.95
CA ARG A 114 13.72 -2.94 -1.65
C ARG A 114 14.89 -2.76 -0.69
N GLU A 115 16.11 -3.03 -1.15
CA GLU A 115 17.32 -2.85 -0.33
C GLU A 115 17.55 -1.38 0.03
N TRP A 116 17.33 -0.47 -0.90
CA TRP A 116 17.41 0.96 -0.63
C TRP A 116 16.41 1.41 0.46
N ARG A 117 15.15 0.92 0.43
CA ARG A 117 14.15 1.22 1.47
C ARG A 117 14.57 0.72 2.85
N LYS A 118 15.12 -0.48 2.96
CA LYS A 118 15.66 -0.99 4.23
C LYS A 118 16.76 -0.09 4.79
N GLN A 119 17.67 0.37 3.91
CA GLN A 119 18.71 1.31 4.30
C GLN A 119 18.14 2.66 4.75
N GLN A 120 17.10 3.17 4.05
CA GLN A 120 16.42 4.39 4.48
C GLN A 120 15.80 4.23 5.87
N LEU A 121 15.05 3.16 6.15
CA LEU A 121 14.49 2.92 7.49
C LEU A 121 15.56 2.95 8.58
N LYS A 122 16.71 2.29 8.35
CA LYS A 122 17.82 2.29 9.30
C LYS A 122 18.42 3.69 9.50
N ARG A 123 18.55 4.45 8.42
CA ARG A 123 19.03 5.85 8.48
C ARG A 123 18.08 6.72 9.29
N TYR A 124 16.78 6.66 9.00
CA TYR A 124 15.77 7.45 9.69
C TYR A 124 15.59 7.01 11.15
N GLN A 125 15.74 5.72 11.47
CA GLN A 125 15.75 5.25 12.84
C GLN A 125 16.82 5.97 13.69
N ASN A 126 18.03 6.11 13.16
CA ASN A 126 19.10 6.84 13.86
C ASN A 126 18.76 8.33 14.02
N GLN A 127 18.15 8.95 13.03
CA GLN A 127 17.77 10.38 13.10
C GLN A 127 16.61 10.60 14.09
N LEU A 128 15.62 9.69 14.13
CA LEU A 128 14.49 9.75 15.06
C LEU A 128 14.92 9.76 16.53
N GLN A 129 16.00 9.05 16.87
CA GLN A 129 16.54 9.04 18.25
C GLN A 129 16.99 10.42 18.71
N HIS A 130 17.36 11.31 17.81
CA HIS A 130 17.83 12.66 18.08
C HIS A 130 16.75 13.75 17.96
N CYS A 131 15.51 13.38 17.61
CA CYS A 131 14.40 14.32 17.54
C CYS A 131 13.94 14.71 18.95
N ASN A 132 14.16 15.96 19.37
CA ASN A 132 13.86 16.45 20.71
C ASN A 132 12.57 17.29 20.80
N ASN A 133 11.88 17.51 19.66
CA ASN A 133 10.63 18.26 19.61
C ASN A 133 9.72 17.75 18.50
N SER A 134 8.44 18.09 18.59
CA SER A 134 7.40 17.65 17.63
C SER A 134 7.66 18.13 16.21
N THR A 135 8.15 19.35 16.03
CA THR A 135 8.42 19.92 14.69
C THR A 135 9.51 19.14 13.97
N ALA A 136 10.61 18.82 14.65
CA ALA A 136 11.68 17.99 14.07
C ALA A 136 11.19 16.59 13.71
N LEU A 137 10.37 15.99 14.57
CA LEU A 137 9.77 14.67 14.34
C LEU A 137 8.85 14.67 13.12
N ILE A 138 7.96 15.67 13.01
CA ILE A 138 7.01 15.82 11.89
C ILE A 138 7.77 16.02 10.57
N ASN A 139 8.76 16.91 10.55
CA ASN A 139 9.56 17.17 9.36
C ASN A 139 10.33 15.94 8.90
N LEU A 140 10.94 15.21 9.85
CA LEU A 140 11.67 13.99 9.54
C LEU A 140 10.75 12.89 9.00
N ALA A 141 9.56 12.71 9.60
CA ALA A 141 8.56 11.75 9.14
C ALA A 141 8.07 12.08 7.73
N ARG A 142 7.79 13.36 7.46
CA ARG A 142 7.39 13.86 6.13
C ARG A 142 8.47 13.57 5.08
N GLU A 143 9.72 13.94 5.38
CA GLU A 143 10.85 13.69 4.48
C GLU A 143 11.00 12.21 4.18
N CYS A 144 10.96 11.37 5.21
CA CYS A 144 11.06 9.92 5.07
C CYS A 144 9.96 9.36 4.15
N LEU A 145 8.71 9.76 4.37
CA LEU A 145 7.58 9.29 3.56
C LEU A 145 7.69 9.74 2.11
N THR A 146 7.92 11.05 1.88
CA THR A 146 7.99 11.58 0.51
C THR A 146 9.12 10.96 -0.29
N GLN A 147 10.31 10.84 0.29
CA GLN A 147 11.47 10.24 -0.38
C GLN A 147 11.31 8.73 -0.59
N SER A 148 10.83 8.00 0.41
CA SER A 148 10.80 6.53 0.35
C SER A 148 9.59 5.98 -0.38
N LEU A 149 8.45 6.66 -0.32
CA LEU A 149 7.24 6.27 -1.03
C LEU A 149 7.11 6.91 -2.41
N GLY A 150 7.92 7.93 -2.74
CA GLY A 150 7.85 8.65 -4.02
C GLY A 150 6.49 9.33 -4.20
N CYS A 151 6.00 9.99 -3.16
CA CYS A 151 4.77 10.79 -3.18
C CYS A 151 5.12 12.28 -3.00
N GLU A 152 4.26 13.16 -3.49
CA GLU A 152 4.51 14.60 -3.44
C GLU A 152 4.15 15.21 -2.09
N ARG A 153 3.20 14.60 -1.38
CA ARG A 153 2.67 15.15 -0.14
C ARG A 153 2.65 14.08 0.96
N ALA A 154 3.11 14.45 2.14
CA ALA A 154 3.05 13.59 3.32
C ALA A 154 3.03 14.44 4.59
N SER A 155 2.50 13.89 5.68
CA SER A 155 2.60 14.47 7.01
C SER A 155 2.46 13.42 8.12
N LEU A 156 3.02 13.74 9.28
CA LEU A 156 2.71 13.12 10.56
C LEU A 156 1.77 14.05 11.31
N ILE A 157 0.54 13.63 11.54
CA ILE A 157 -0.47 14.38 12.28
C ILE A 157 -0.65 13.72 13.64
N LEU A 158 -0.45 14.46 14.72
CA LEU A 158 -0.70 14.04 16.10
C LEU A 158 -1.89 14.82 16.65
N PHE A 159 -2.88 14.12 17.20
CA PHE A 159 -4.13 14.73 17.66
C PHE A 159 -4.12 14.98 19.18
N ASP A 160 -4.66 16.13 19.58
CA ASP A 160 -4.83 16.48 21.01
C ASP A 160 -5.88 15.61 21.69
N LYS A 161 -6.94 15.21 20.95
CA LYS A 161 -8.04 14.39 21.45
C LYS A 161 -8.46 13.38 20.40
N ILE A 162 -8.69 12.14 20.84
CA ILE A 162 -9.00 10.98 19.99
C ILE A 162 -10.24 11.19 19.11
N ASN A 163 -11.17 12.07 19.47
CA ASN A 163 -12.40 12.31 18.72
C ASN A 163 -12.46 13.65 18.00
N ASN A 164 -11.41 14.46 18.07
CA ASN A 164 -11.34 15.75 17.40
C ASN A 164 -10.18 15.81 16.42
N TYR A 165 -10.41 15.30 15.21
CA TYR A 165 -9.43 15.25 14.12
C TYR A 165 -9.19 16.62 13.45
N GLN A 166 -9.70 17.69 14.01
CA GLN A 166 -9.45 19.07 13.55
C GLN A 166 -8.39 19.78 14.37
N LEU A 167 -8.13 19.26 15.59
CA LEU A 167 -7.15 19.83 16.52
C LEU A 167 -5.97 18.89 16.68
N GLY A 168 -4.79 19.35 16.31
CA GLY A 168 -3.55 18.59 16.39
C GLY A 168 -2.38 19.34 15.79
N VAL A 169 -1.21 18.76 15.87
CA VAL A 169 0.02 19.28 15.26
C VAL A 169 0.39 18.44 14.03
N GLY A 170 1.05 19.09 13.06
CA GLY A 170 1.52 18.43 11.85
C GLY A 170 0.63 18.64 10.63
N TYR A 171 -0.39 19.48 10.73
CA TYR A 171 -1.15 19.89 9.57
C TYR A 171 -0.32 20.80 8.69
N GLU A 172 -0.12 20.41 7.44
CA GLU A 172 0.54 21.22 6.41
C GLU A 172 -0.45 22.26 5.84
N ASP A 173 0.04 23.26 5.12
CA ASP A 173 -0.80 24.33 4.56
C ASP A 173 -1.94 23.78 3.69
N TRP A 174 -1.66 22.77 2.86
CA TRP A 174 -2.65 22.11 2.02
C TRP A 174 -3.66 21.24 2.79
N MET A 175 -3.48 21.08 4.10
CA MET A 175 -4.35 20.36 5.01
C MET A 175 -5.19 21.28 5.92
N GLN A 176 -5.10 22.60 5.77
CA GLN A 176 -5.76 23.55 6.65
C GLN A 176 -7.09 24.07 6.08
N GLY A 177 -8.03 24.39 6.95
CA GLY A 177 -9.28 25.06 6.64
C GLY A 177 -10.20 24.29 5.68
N ASP A 178 -10.99 25.05 4.93
CA ASP A 178 -11.94 24.51 3.95
C ASP A 178 -11.22 24.05 2.67
N ASP A 179 -10.01 24.55 2.41
CA ASP A 179 -9.17 24.22 1.25
C ASP A 179 -8.34 22.95 1.44
N PHE A 180 -8.72 22.09 2.39
CA PHE A 180 -8.05 20.81 2.62
C PHE A 180 -8.09 19.95 1.34
N THR A 181 -6.96 19.80 0.66
CA THR A 181 -6.87 19.06 -0.61
C THR A 181 -6.50 17.58 -0.46
N GLY A 182 -6.25 17.10 0.77
CA GLY A 182 -6.05 15.68 1.09
C GLY A 182 -7.37 14.91 1.31
N SER A 183 -7.31 13.73 1.90
CA SER A 183 -8.48 12.93 2.21
C SER A 183 -8.77 12.88 3.71
N ARG A 184 -9.63 13.78 4.20
CA ARG A 184 -10.14 13.74 5.60
C ARG A 184 -10.84 12.42 5.93
N THR A 185 -11.51 11.84 4.94
CA THR A 185 -12.25 10.57 5.10
C THR A 185 -11.30 9.43 5.46
N ILE A 186 -10.16 9.31 4.78
CA ILE A 186 -9.16 8.27 5.07
C ILE A 186 -8.57 8.46 6.47
N ILE A 187 -8.21 9.69 6.84
CA ILE A 187 -7.67 10.01 8.16
C ILE A 187 -8.68 9.60 9.24
N LYS A 188 -9.94 9.99 9.09
CA LYS A 188 -11.01 9.64 10.01
C LYS A 188 -11.22 8.12 10.10
N GLN A 189 -11.28 7.44 8.97
CA GLN A 189 -11.44 5.97 8.93
C GLN A 189 -10.25 5.26 9.57
N CYS A 190 -9.02 5.69 9.28
CA CYS A 190 -7.80 5.14 9.85
C CYS A 190 -7.82 5.24 11.39
N MET A 191 -8.16 6.41 11.93
CA MET A 191 -8.27 6.64 13.37
C MET A 191 -9.39 5.84 14.03
N GLN A 192 -10.56 5.78 13.41
CA GLN A 192 -11.73 5.08 13.98
C GLN A 192 -11.56 3.57 14.00
N THR A 193 -10.92 3.02 12.99
CA THR A 193 -10.73 1.56 12.87
C THR A 193 -9.41 1.08 13.44
N ASN A 194 -8.51 2.01 13.80
CA ASN A 194 -7.12 1.72 14.16
C ASN A 194 -6.42 0.78 13.15
N ALA A 195 -6.67 1.00 11.88
CA ALA A 195 -6.17 0.16 10.81
C ALA A 195 -5.67 1.02 9.63
N VAL A 196 -4.67 0.50 8.94
CA VAL A 196 -4.16 1.12 7.71
C VAL A 196 -5.28 1.26 6.70
N ARG A 197 -5.29 2.40 6.00
CA ARG A 197 -6.17 2.67 4.87
C ARG A 197 -5.34 3.14 3.69
N ALA A 198 -5.61 2.55 2.53
CA ALA A 198 -5.06 3.00 1.27
C ALA A 198 -6.17 3.26 0.26
N ILE A 199 -5.93 4.21 -0.63
CA ILE A 199 -6.73 4.44 -1.84
C ILE A 199 -5.75 4.41 -2.99
N GLY A 200 -6.14 3.75 -4.06
CA GLY A 200 -5.36 3.70 -5.29
C GLY A 200 -5.99 2.74 -6.27
N ASN A 201 -5.41 2.69 -7.45
CA ASN A 201 -5.91 1.87 -8.55
C ASN A 201 -7.36 2.21 -8.98
N ILE A 202 -7.67 3.50 -8.99
CA ILE A 202 -9.01 4.07 -9.27
C ILE A 202 -9.58 3.58 -10.61
N VAL A 203 -8.72 3.16 -11.52
CA VAL A 203 -9.13 2.64 -12.84
C VAL A 203 -9.96 1.35 -12.72
N CYS A 204 -9.79 0.60 -11.64
CA CYS A 204 -10.43 -0.71 -11.43
C CYS A 204 -11.57 -0.69 -10.40
N ASP A 205 -11.73 0.37 -9.59
CA ASP A 205 -12.70 0.39 -8.49
C ASP A 205 -13.81 1.43 -8.71
N ASN A 206 -14.96 0.95 -9.21
CA ASN A 206 -16.17 1.77 -9.41
C ASN A 206 -16.78 2.33 -8.10
N THR A 207 -16.34 1.87 -6.94
CA THR A 207 -16.86 2.31 -5.63
C THR A 207 -16.06 3.49 -5.07
N LEU A 208 -14.76 3.56 -5.35
CA LEU A 208 -13.89 4.65 -4.91
C LEU A 208 -14.06 5.91 -5.77
N ASN A 209 -14.46 5.77 -7.02
CA ASN A 209 -14.79 6.90 -7.92
C ASN A 209 -15.94 7.80 -7.41
N LYS A 210 -16.63 7.41 -6.35
CA LYS A 210 -17.75 8.18 -5.76
C LYS A 210 -17.35 9.02 -4.53
N GLN A 211 -16.10 8.94 -4.06
CA GLN A 211 -15.65 9.78 -2.95
C GLN A 211 -15.31 11.19 -3.43
N HIS A 212 -16.12 12.16 -3.05
CA HIS A 212 -16.01 13.57 -3.47
C HIS A 212 -14.62 14.18 -3.26
N SER A 213 -13.91 13.81 -2.19
CA SER A 213 -12.56 14.33 -1.89
C SER A 213 -11.50 13.87 -2.91
N ILE A 214 -11.65 12.68 -3.48
CA ILE A 214 -10.69 12.13 -4.46
C ILE A 214 -10.88 12.82 -5.81
N ILE A 215 -12.14 13.01 -6.23
CA ILE A 215 -12.48 13.64 -7.52
C ILE A 215 -12.10 15.12 -7.51
N ASN A 216 -12.42 15.84 -6.42
CA ASN A 216 -12.25 17.29 -6.36
C ASN A 216 -10.79 17.75 -6.24
N HIS A 217 -9.88 16.92 -5.72
CA HIS A 217 -8.51 17.31 -5.43
C HIS A 217 -7.45 16.57 -6.26
N GLY A 218 -7.88 15.76 -7.24
CA GLY A 218 -6.97 15.06 -8.15
C GLY A 218 -6.06 14.02 -7.48
N ILE A 219 -6.44 13.50 -6.29
CA ILE A 219 -5.66 12.49 -5.59
C ILE A 219 -5.72 11.19 -6.40
N GLN A 220 -4.56 10.70 -6.83
CA GLN A 220 -4.44 9.44 -7.55
C GLN A 220 -4.24 8.24 -6.62
N ALA A 221 -3.51 8.45 -5.53
CA ALA A 221 -3.27 7.45 -4.49
C ALA A 221 -3.11 8.14 -3.13
N ALA A 222 -3.57 7.50 -2.07
CA ALA A 222 -3.32 7.94 -0.71
C ALA A 222 -3.14 6.74 0.23
N VAL A 223 -2.31 6.91 1.26
CA VAL A 223 -2.12 5.94 2.34
C VAL A 223 -2.16 6.66 3.69
N CYS A 224 -2.79 6.03 4.66
CA CYS A 224 -2.89 6.52 6.02
C CYS A 224 -2.62 5.36 6.98
N VAL A 225 -1.63 5.55 7.87
CA VAL A 225 -1.19 4.54 8.84
C VAL A 225 -1.36 5.11 10.24
N PRO A 226 -2.00 4.40 11.18
CA PRO A 226 -2.16 4.90 12.54
C PRO A 226 -0.82 4.89 13.29
N VAL A 227 -0.60 5.93 14.09
CA VAL A 227 0.49 6.02 15.07
C VAL A 227 -0.11 5.79 16.46
N CYS A 228 0.32 4.73 17.14
CA CYS A 228 -0.33 4.26 18.37
C CYS A 228 0.60 4.37 19.59
N LEU A 229 0.00 4.69 20.75
CA LEU A 229 0.60 4.46 22.06
C LEU A 229 -0.33 3.56 22.87
N ASP A 230 0.20 2.46 23.38
CA ASP A 230 -0.58 1.45 24.12
C ASP A 230 -1.84 1.02 23.36
N GLU A 231 -1.67 0.66 22.08
CA GLU A 231 -2.74 0.25 21.14
C GLU A 231 -3.78 1.34 20.83
N LYS A 232 -3.64 2.53 21.38
CA LYS A 232 -4.54 3.66 21.11
C LYS A 232 -3.94 4.54 20.04
N PRO A 233 -4.70 4.82 18.96
CA PRO A 233 -4.22 5.72 17.92
C PRO A 233 -4.19 7.16 18.45
N ILE A 234 -3.01 7.77 18.42
CA ILE A 234 -2.77 9.16 18.85
C ILE A 234 -2.53 10.08 17.65
N GLY A 235 -2.36 9.51 16.47
CA GLY A 235 -2.06 10.24 15.26
C GLY A 235 -2.05 9.35 14.04
N VAL A 236 -1.66 9.92 12.92
CA VAL A 236 -1.51 9.21 11.66
C VAL A 236 -0.28 9.66 10.89
N LEU A 237 0.32 8.73 10.17
CA LEU A 237 1.15 9.04 9.02
C LEU A 237 0.26 9.06 7.78
N TYR A 238 0.22 10.19 7.09
CA TYR A 238 -0.54 10.38 5.87
C TYR A 238 0.40 10.69 4.71
N ALA A 239 0.18 10.05 3.57
CA ALA A 239 0.86 10.39 2.32
C ALA A 239 -0.10 10.26 1.14
N ASP A 240 -0.02 11.15 0.18
CA ASP A 240 -0.77 11.07 -1.07
C ASP A 240 0.04 11.53 -2.29
N SER A 241 -0.45 11.12 -3.45
CA SER A 241 0.10 11.50 -4.73
C SER A 241 -0.99 12.05 -5.65
N VAL A 242 -0.72 13.20 -6.24
CA VAL A 242 -1.60 13.89 -7.19
C VAL A 242 -1.05 13.83 -8.63
N LEU A 243 0.23 13.49 -8.80
CA LEU A 243 0.90 13.51 -10.11
C LEU A 243 1.53 12.18 -10.51
N GLY A 244 2.15 11.46 -9.57
CA GLY A 244 3.09 10.38 -9.89
C GLY A 244 2.54 8.98 -9.63
N ARG A 245 2.11 8.71 -8.42
CA ARG A 245 1.70 7.35 -8.01
C ARG A 245 0.21 7.15 -8.18
N ARG A 246 -0.15 5.97 -8.71
CA ARG A 246 -1.55 5.57 -8.86
C ARG A 246 -2.05 4.64 -7.75
N TYR A 247 -1.14 4.03 -6.97
CA TYR A 247 -1.45 3.16 -5.83
C TYR A 247 -0.24 3.02 -4.91
N PHE A 248 -0.47 2.55 -3.69
CA PHE A 248 0.56 2.10 -2.76
C PHE A 248 0.50 0.59 -2.64
N THR A 249 1.67 -0.06 -2.72
CA THR A 249 1.80 -1.50 -2.60
C THR A 249 1.78 -1.93 -1.14
N GLN A 250 1.60 -3.23 -0.89
CA GLN A 250 1.73 -3.80 0.44
C GLN A 250 3.12 -3.51 1.05
N THR A 251 4.17 -3.56 0.23
CA THR A 251 5.54 -3.20 0.67
C THR A 251 5.66 -1.72 1.09
N ASP A 252 4.94 -0.82 0.43
CA ASP A 252 4.88 0.60 0.83
C ASP A 252 4.19 0.76 2.19
N ILE A 253 3.10 0.02 2.41
CA ILE A 253 2.36 0.00 3.69
C ILE A 253 3.23 -0.56 4.82
N GLU A 254 3.94 -1.66 4.59
CA GLU A 254 4.86 -2.24 5.57
C GLU A 254 5.97 -1.25 5.95
N PHE A 255 6.50 -0.52 4.96
CA PHE A 255 7.47 0.55 5.21
C PHE A 255 6.87 1.66 6.09
N ALA A 256 5.70 2.19 5.72
CA ALA A 256 5.03 3.27 6.46
C ALA A 256 4.62 2.81 7.88
N THR A 257 4.18 1.55 8.03
CA THR A 257 3.86 0.94 9.34
C THR A 257 5.10 0.81 10.21
N SER A 258 6.23 0.39 9.63
CA SER A 258 7.51 0.32 10.35
C SER A 258 7.94 1.70 10.82
N LEU A 259 7.79 2.73 10.00
CA LEU A 259 8.07 4.12 10.39
C LEU A 259 7.12 4.59 11.51
N ALA A 260 5.81 4.30 11.41
CA ALA A 260 4.84 4.62 12.44
C ALA A 260 5.21 4.00 13.80
N ASN A 261 5.62 2.74 13.81
CA ASN A 261 6.07 2.04 15.00
C ASN A 261 7.34 2.68 15.61
N MET A 262 8.30 3.08 14.79
CA MET A 262 9.49 3.78 15.27
C MET A 262 9.14 5.14 15.88
N ILE A 263 8.21 5.88 15.30
CA ILE A 263 7.71 7.15 15.83
C ILE A 263 6.98 6.91 17.17
N SER A 264 6.13 5.91 17.25
CA SER A 264 5.44 5.51 18.49
C SER A 264 6.44 5.22 19.62
N MET A 265 7.48 4.46 19.33
CA MET A 265 8.57 4.17 20.27
C MET A 265 9.28 5.46 20.72
N ARG A 266 9.60 6.38 19.80
CA ARG A 266 10.25 7.65 20.16
C ARG A 266 9.36 8.52 21.04
N LEU A 267 8.07 8.61 20.75
CA LEU A 267 7.10 9.34 21.58
C LEU A 267 6.97 8.74 22.99
N LEU A 268 6.96 7.41 23.08
CA LEU A 268 6.96 6.71 24.38
C LEU A 268 8.20 7.04 25.19
N PHE A 269 9.39 6.94 24.61
CA PHE A 269 10.65 7.29 25.28
C PHE A 269 10.65 8.75 25.74
N HIS A 270 10.22 9.68 24.89
CA HIS A 270 10.14 11.09 25.29
C HIS A 270 9.20 11.31 26.47
N THR A 271 8.08 10.60 26.52
CA THR A 271 7.13 10.66 27.66
C THR A 271 7.77 10.13 28.94
N ILE A 272 8.54 9.05 28.87
CA ILE A 272 9.27 8.47 30.00
C ILE A 272 10.37 9.42 30.47
N GLU A 273 11.19 9.95 29.55
CA GLU A 273 12.27 10.91 29.86
C GLU A 273 11.70 12.15 30.59
N HIS A 274 10.58 12.70 30.08
CA HIS A 274 9.91 13.83 30.72
C HIS A 274 9.40 13.48 32.12
N LYS A 275 8.79 12.30 32.32
CA LYS A 275 8.34 11.86 33.67
C LYS A 275 9.49 11.69 34.64
N LEU A 276 10.61 11.13 34.17
CA LEU A 276 11.80 10.94 35.03
C LEU A 276 12.42 12.29 35.41
N SER A 277 12.45 13.28 34.52
CA SER A 277 12.95 14.62 34.81
C SER A 277 12.10 15.40 35.81
N LEU A 278 10.85 15.01 36.05
CA LEU A 278 9.98 15.62 37.07
C LEU A 278 10.18 15.00 38.48
N ILE A 279 10.85 13.86 38.55
CA ILE A 279 11.09 13.12 39.81
C ILE A 279 12.51 13.38 40.32
N SER A 280 13.42 13.81 39.47
CA SER A 280 14.80 14.19 39.78
C SER A 280 14.88 15.66 40.21
#